data_087c0da4a2fe3f665eccb99f690990a3
#
_entry.id   087c0da4a2fe3f665eccb99f690990a3
#
_cell.length_a   1.000
_cell.length_b   1.000
_cell.length_c   1.000
_cell.angle_alpha   90.00
_cell.angle_beta   90.00
_cell.angle_gamma   90.00
#
_symmetry.space_group_name_H-M   'P 1'
#
loop_
_entity.id
_entity.type
_entity.pdbx_description
1 polymer ?
#
loop_
_entity_poly.entity_id
_entity_poly.type
_entity_poly.pdbx_seq_one_letter_code
_entity_poly.pdbx_strand_id
1 'polypeptide(L)'
;MTKKSIEEVKFEEAEKLADELHAIAMFNENITCLANVSYNEEESVNSTTFVAGKKNALLAMYEEITEHLVYELMKGHDCMSNVVSILEAGKDGAMAGFNKFTKEAKEQTNENN
;
A
#
# COMPACT_ATOMS: atom_id res chain seq x y z
N MET A 1 30.33 1.01 -12.25
CA MET A 1 29.18 1.63 -11.54
C MET A 1 28.03 1.84 -12.49
N THR A 2 26.92 1.19 -12.21
CA THR A 2 25.71 1.39 -13.00
C THR A 2 25.06 2.70 -12.56
N LYS A 3 24.87 3.61 -13.52
CA LYS A 3 24.10 4.82 -13.24
C LYS A 3 22.63 4.47 -13.04
N LYS A 4 22.02 5.04 -12.01
CA LYS A 4 20.58 4.93 -11.82
C LYS A 4 19.85 5.63 -12.96
N SER A 5 18.77 5.03 -13.45
CA SER A 5 17.91 5.66 -14.44
C SER A 5 17.19 6.86 -13.82
N ILE A 6 16.67 7.73 -14.69
CA ILE A 6 15.86 8.88 -14.25
C ILE A 6 14.66 8.38 -13.44
N GLU A 7 14.03 7.29 -13.88
CA GLU A 7 12.87 6.72 -13.18
C GLU A 7 13.22 6.19 -11.78
N GLU A 8 14.39 5.56 -11.63
CA GLU A 8 14.85 5.10 -10.32
C GLU A 8 15.06 6.26 -9.35
N VAL A 9 15.67 7.35 -9.83
CA VAL A 9 15.86 8.55 -9.02
C VAL A 9 14.51 9.16 -8.64
N LYS A 10 13.57 9.20 -9.56
CA LYS A 10 12.21 9.71 -9.29
C LYS A 10 11.45 8.81 -8.33
N PHE A 11 11.64 7.49 -8.40
CA PHE A 11 11.04 6.58 -7.45
C PHE A 11 11.58 6.81 -6.04
N GLU A 12 12.88 6.99 -5.89
CA GLU A 12 13.50 7.30 -4.58
C GLU A 12 12.94 8.62 -4.01
N GLU A 13 12.76 9.63 -4.87
CA GLU A 13 12.14 10.89 -4.50
C GLU A 13 10.70 10.68 -4.01
N ALA A 14 9.92 9.86 -4.72
CA ALA A 14 8.54 9.55 -4.34
C ALA A 14 8.47 8.81 -3.00
N GLU A 15 9.38 7.85 -2.77
CA GLU A 15 9.47 7.14 -1.49
C GLU A 15 9.76 8.11 -0.34
N LYS A 16 10.67 9.05 -0.56
CA LYS A 16 11.01 10.06 0.44
C LYS A 16 9.82 10.94 0.78
N LEU A 17 9.08 11.39 -0.23
CA LEU A 17 7.88 12.21 -0.04
C LEU A 17 6.79 11.42 0.72
N ALA A 18 6.61 10.15 0.40
CA ALA A 18 5.66 9.30 1.11
C ALA A 18 6.08 9.09 2.56
N ASP A 19 7.37 8.90 2.82
CA ASP A 19 7.92 8.78 4.17
C ASP A 19 7.69 10.06 4.98
N GLU A 20 7.83 11.22 4.37
CA GLU A 20 7.55 12.50 5.01
C GLU A 20 6.07 12.63 5.38
N LEU A 21 5.16 12.22 4.49
CA LEU A 21 3.72 12.19 4.77
C LEU A 21 3.40 11.24 5.93
N HIS A 22 4.02 10.08 5.96
CA HIS A 22 3.87 9.11 7.04
C HIS A 22 4.32 9.69 8.38
N ALA A 23 5.46 10.38 8.40
CA ALA A 23 5.97 11.03 9.60
C ALA A 23 4.99 12.08 10.12
N ILE A 24 4.41 12.88 9.23
CA ILE A 24 3.40 13.87 9.60
C ILE A 24 2.21 13.19 10.29
N ALA A 25 1.72 12.09 9.73
CA ALA A 25 0.58 11.36 10.31
C ALA A 25 0.94 10.74 11.65
N MET A 26 2.16 10.22 11.80
CA MET A 26 2.60 9.60 13.06
C MET A 26 2.69 10.60 14.21
N PHE A 27 3.02 11.85 13.93
CA PHE A 27 3.17 12.87 14.95
C PHE A 27 1.97 13.81 15.10
N ASN A 28 0.87 13.52 14.41
CA ASN A 28 -0.35 14.33 14.46
C ASN A 28 -1.55 13.42 14.56
N GLU A 29 -2.16 13.36 15.73
CA GLU A 29 -3.24 12.42 16.06
C GLU A 29 -4.42 12.40 15.07
N ASN A 30 -4.76 13.55 14.51
CA ASN A 30 -5.92 13.67 13.62
C ASN A 30 -5.58 13.56 12.13
N ILE A 31 -4.34 13.24 11.81
CA ILE A 31 -3.92 13.03 10.42
C ILE A 31 -3.70 11.53 10.18
N THR A 32 -4.30 11.02 9.13
CA THR A 32 -4.20 9.61 8.75
C THR A 32 -3.51 9.52 7.41
N CYS A 33 -2.59 8.58 7.28
CA CYS A 33 -1.84 8.35 6.05
C CYS A 33 -1.98 6.91 5.58
N LEU A 34 -2.27 6.75 4.31
CA LEU A 34 -2.24 5.46 3.63
C LEU A 34 -1.63 5.70 2.26
N ALA A 35 -0.41 5.27 2.05
CA ALA A 35 0.33 5.54 0.83
C ALA A 35 1.11 4.30 0.38
N ASN A 36 1.16 4.10 -0.91
CA ASN A 36 1.99 3.08 -1.53
C ASN A 36 2.62 3.66 -2.77
N VAL A 37 3.92 3.51 -2.91
CA VAL A 37 4.63 3.85 -4.14
C VAL A 37 5.31 2.60 -4.66
N SER A 38 5.27 2.42 -5.97
CA SER A 38 5.73 1.21 -6.61
C SER A 38 6.52 1.54 -7.88
N TYR A 39 7.63 0.85 -8.06
CA TYR A 39 8.43 0.92 -9.29
C TYR A 39 8.44 -0.46 -9.92
N ASN A 40 7.86 -0.54 -11.10
CA ASN A 40 7.69 -1.81 -11.83
C ASN A 40 8.78 -1.98 -12.89
N GLU A 41 9.68 -2.92 -12.66
CA GLU A 41 10.67 -3.34 -13.65
C GLU A 41 10.15 -4.62 -14.33
N GLU A 42 10.76 -5.02 -15.45
CA GLU A 42 10.30 -6.19 -16.21
C GLU A 42 10.22 -7.47 -15.38
N GLU A 43 11.18 -7.69 -14.50
CA GLU A 43 11.28 -8.93 -13.71
C GLU A 43 11.04 -8.75 -12.21
N SER A 44 10.87 -7.51 -11.75
CA SER A 44 10.70 -7.24 -10.33
C SER A 44 9.83 -6.01 -10.07
N VAL A 45 9.25 -5.97 -8.88
CA VAL A 45 8.47 -4.83 -8.42
C VAL A 45 9.02 -4.39 -7.07
N ASN A 46 9.44 -3.14 -6.99
CA ASN A 46 9.81 -2.52 -5.72
C ASN A 46 8.63 -1.70 -5.23
N SER A 47 8.16 -1.97 -4.04
CA SER A 47 6.98 -1.32 -3.49
C SER A 47 7.20 -1.01 -2.03
N THR A 48 6.77 0.19 -1.62
CA THR A 48 6.85 0.63 -0.24
C THR A 48 5.47 1.13 0.19
N THR A 49 4.99 0.65 1.34
CA THR A 49 3.68 1.01 1.88
C THR A 49 3.84 1.66 3.23
N PHE A 50 3.16 2.78 3.43
CA PHE A 50 3.16 3.55 4.67
C PHE A 50 1.73 3.62 5.19
N VAL A 51 1.52 3.23 6.45
CA VAL A 51 0.21 3.24 7.08
C VAL A 51 0.35 3.86 8.47
N ALA A 52 -0.44 4.89 8.74
CA ALA A 52 -0.51 5.50 10.06
C ALA A 52 -1.89 6.08 10.30
N GLY A 53 -2.50 5.76 11.44
CA GLY A 53 -3.82 6.28 11.80
C GLY A 53 -4.67 5.27 12.54
N LYS A 54 -5.84 5.71 12.94
CA LYS A 54 -6.80 4.89 13.68
C LYS A 54 -7.60 4.01 12.74
N LYS A 55 -8.05 2.87 13.23
CA LYS A 55 -8.78 1.87 12.45
C LYS A 55 -9.93 2.46 11.63
N ASN A 56 -10.81 3.23 12.26
CA ASN A 56 -11.98 3.76 11.57
C ASN A 56 -11.62 4.73 10.44
N ALA A 57 -10.60 5.56 10.68
CA ALA A 57 -10.11 6.49 9.66
C ALA A 57 -9.46 5.73 8.49
N LEU A 58 -8.67 4.71 8.78
CA LEU A 58 -8.03 3.88 7.75
C LEU A 58 -9.07 3.14 6.91
N LEU A 59 -10.13 2.62 7.53
CA LEU A 59 -11.20 1.94 6.79
C LEU A 59 -11.96 2.91 5.88
N ALA A 60 -12.23 4.13 6.36
CA ALA A 60 -12.87 5.17 5.55
C ALA A 60 -11.99 5.54 4.35
N MET A 61 -10.69 5.65 4.55
CA MET A 61 -9.74 5.93 3.47
C MET A 61 -9.66 4.78 2.46
N TYR A 62 -9.68 3.56 2.95
CA TYR A 62 -9.68 2.37 2.09
C TYR A 62 -10.92 2.37 1.18
N GLU A 63 -12.08 2.68 1.74
CA GLU A 63 -13.32 2.78 0.97
C GLU A 63 -13.22 3.86 -0.11
N GLU A 64 -12.72 5.05 0.25
CA GLU A 64 -12.58 6.16 -0.69
C GLU A 64 -11.56 5.86 -1.80
N ILE A 65 -10.41 5.29 -1.44
CA ILE A 65 -9.39 4.88 -2.42
C ILE A 65 -9.95 3.84 -3.39
N THR A 66 -10.70 2.87 -2.85
CA THR A 66 -11.33 1.83 -3.66
C THR A 66 -12.33 2.42 -4.65
N GLU A 67 -13.14 3.38 -4.20
CA GLU A 67 -14.08 4.10 -5.07
C GLU A 67 -13.36 4.79 -6.22
N HIS A 68 -12.32 5.55 -5.91
CA HIS A 68 -11.53 6.26 -6.93
C HIS A 68 -10.86 5.30 -7.90
N LEU A 69 -10.32 4.20 -7.38
CA LEU A 69 -9.63 3.23 -8.20
C LEU A 69 -10.57 2.56 -9.20
N VAL A 70 -11.74 2.13 -8.75
CA VAL A 70 -12.77 1.54 -9.63
C VAL A 70 -13.19 2.56 -10.69
N TYR A 71 -13.44 3.81 -10.27
CA TYR A 71 -13.84 4.87 -11.18
C TYR A 71 -12.82 5.08 -12.31
N GLU A 72 -11.54 5.12 -11.97
CA GLU A 72 -10.48 5.30 -12.97
C GLU A 72 -10.36 4.09 -13.90
N LEU A 73 -10.48 2.88 -13.36
CA LEU A 73 -10.43 1.66 -14.19
C LEU A 73 -11.62 1.58 -15.16
N MET A 74 -12.81 2.01 -14.72
CA MET A 74 -14.01 2.02 -15.57
C MET A 74 -13.89 3.00 -16.75
N LYS A 75 -13.13 4.08 -16.58
CA LYS A 75 -12.85 5.00 -17.69
C LYS A 75 -12.02 4.35 -18.79
N GLY A 76 -11.09 3.47 -18.41
CA GLY A 76 -10.25 2.76 -19.37
C GLY A 76 -10.98 1.62 -20.05
N HIS A 77 -11.82 0.91 -19.33
CA HIS A 77 -12.58 -0.24 -19.83
C HIS A 77 -13.87 -0.38 -19.02
N ASP A 78 -14.99 -0.06 -19.62
CA ASP A 78 -16.31 -0.09 -18.98
C ASP A 78 -16.82 -1.53 -18.84
N CYS A 79 -16.40 -2.21 -17.77
CA CYS A 79 -16.76 -3.60 -17.52
C CYS A 79 -16.82 -3.91 -16.02
N MET A 80 -17.86 -4.64 -15.61
CA MET A 80 -18.02 -5.07 -14.22
C MET A 80 -16.85 -5.92 -13.72
N SER A 81 -16.06 -6.50 -14.62
CA SER A 81 -14.85 -7.25 -14.25
C SER A 81 -13.87 -6.39 -13.44
N ASN A 82 -13.86 -5.07 -13.63
CA ASN A 82 -13.01 -4.15 -12.85
C ASN A 82 -13.41 -4.19 -11.37
N VAL A 83 -14.70 -4.22 -11.07
CA VAL A 83 -15.21 -4.30 -9.70
C VAL A 83 -14.80 -5.63 -9.07
N VAL A 84 -15.02 -6.73 -9.79
CA VAL A 84 -14.67 -8.07 -9.31
C VAL A 84 -13.16 -8.17 -9.02
N SER A 85 -12.33 -7.68 -9.95
CA SER A 85 -10.86 -7.71 -9.78
C SER A 85 -10.42 -6.93 -8.56
N ILE A 86 -10.99 -5.77 -8.30
CA ILE A 86 -10.66 -4.95 -7.12
C ILE A 86 -11.07 -5.67 -5.83
N LEU A 87 -12.26 -6.28 -5.81
CA LEU A 87 -12.72 -7.02 -4.62
C LEU A 87 -11.82 -8.22 -4.34
N GLU A 88 -11.43 -8.95 -5.38
CA GLU A 88 -10.52 -10.09 -5.23
C GLU A 88 -9.14 -9.65 -4.75
N ALA A 89 -8.58 -8.58 -5.31
CA ALA A 89 -7.29 -8.05 -4.89
C ALA A 89 -7.33 -7.62 -3.41
N GLY A 90 -8.41 -6.97 -2.99
CA GLY A 90 -8.60 -6.56 -1.59
C GLY A 90 -8.66 -7.76 -0.65
N LYS A 91 -9.40 -8.79 -1.03
CA LYS A 91 -9.49 -10.04 -0.26
C LYS A 91 -8.11 -10.69 -0.12
N ASP A 92 -7.39 -10.83 -1.23
CA ASP A 92 -6.06 -11.44 -1.24
C ASP A 92 -5.10 -10.65 -0.37
N GLY A 93 -5.14 -9.32 -0.44
CA GLY A 93 -4.33 -8.45 0.40
C GLY A 93 -4.65 -8.61 1.88
N ALA A 94 -5.94 -8.66 2.22
CA ALA A 94 -6.38 -8.84 3.61
C ALA A 94 -5.88 -10.17 4.18
N MET A 95 -6.01 -11.25 3.41
CA MET A 95 -5.55 -12.57 3.85
C MET A 95 -4.03 -12.65 3.94
N ALA A 96 -3.32 -12.02 3.02
CA ALA A 96 -1.85 -11.95 3.06
C ALA A 96 -1.37 -11.22 4.32
N GLY A 97 -2.01 -10.10 4.66
CA GLY A 97 -1.69 -9.34 5.87
C GLY A 97 -1.94 -10.13 7.14
N PHE A 98 -3.07 -10.81 7.22
CA PHE A 98 -3.40 -11.68 8.35
C PHE A 98 -2.37 -12.80 8.52
N ASN A 99 -2.03 -13.48 7.43
CA ASN A 99 -1.07 -14.58 7.45
C ASN A 99 0.33 -14.12 7.86
N LYS A 100 0.76 -12.97 7.37
CA LYS A 100 2.07 -12.38 7.72
C LYS A 100 2.13 -12.07 9.22
N PHE A 101 1.11 -11.43 9.75
CA PHE A 101 1.05 -11.10 11.17
C PHE A 101 1.05 -12.37 12.04
N THR A 102 0.26 -13.37 11.67
CA THR A 102 0.17 -14.63 12.40
C THR A 102 1.51 -15.37 12.42
N LYS A 103 2.22 -15.37 11.28
CA LYS A 103 3.53 -16.00 11.17
C LYS A 103 4.55 -15.30 12.07
N GLU A 104 4.61 -13.97 12.03
CA GLU A 104 5.52 -13.19 12.87
C GLU A 104 5.23 -13.39 14.37
N ALA A 105 3.96 -13.45 14.75
CA ALA A 105 3.55 -13.70 16.13
C ALA A 105 4.02 -15.08 16.62
N LYS A 106 3.92 -16.12 15.77
CA LYS A 106 4.41 -17.46 16.08
C LYS A 106 5.92 -17.51 16.23
N GLU A 107 6.65 -16.81 15.37
CA GLU A 107 8.11 -16.72 15.44
C GLU A 107 8.56 -16.08 16.74
N GLN A 108 7.92 -14.99 17.16
CA GLN A 108 8.21 -14.32 18.42
C GLN A 108 7.94 -15.22 19.62
N THR A 109 6.84 -15.98 19.61
CA THR A 109 6.51 -16.93 20.67
C THR A 109 7.57 -18.02 20.78
N ASN A 110 8.05 -18.54 19.65
CA ASN A 110 9.09 -19.58 19.63
C ASN A 110 10.43 -19.05 20.15
N GLU A 111 10.79 -17.80 19.85
CA GLU A 111 12.02 -17.18 20.33
C GLU A 111 12.00 -16.95 21.85
N ASN A 112 10.84 -16.75 22.46
CA ASN A 112 10.69 -16.48 23.89
C ASN A 112 10.59 -17.77 24.74
N ASN A 113 10.59 -18.91 24.10
CA ASN A 113 10.65 -20.21 24.75
C ASN A 113 12.09 -20.76 24.70
#